data_fc1bda51855cbc2c71a2c22e3420c944
#
_entry.id   fc1bda51855cbc2c71a2c22e3420c944
#
_cell.length_a   1.000
_cell.length_b   1.000
_cell.length_c   1.000
_cell.angle_alpha   90.00
_cell.angle_beta   90.00
_cell.angle_gamma   90.00
#
_symmetry.space_group_name_H-M   'P 1'
#
loop_
_entity.id
_entity.type
_entity.pdbx_description
1 polymer ?
#
loop_
_entity_poly.entity_id
_entity_poly.type
_entity_poly.pdbx_seq_one_letter_code
_entity_poly.pdbx_strand_id
1 'polypeptide(L)'
;MEQHDDIRSDILPLALMFIIVFYLIFILPVQLLNKNKAYQELLQAKETAIYYYDRANSLEDSVVSLNDYIDKQDSIIISLQNKLNDPELAKLIKIKDDLRGYSLDEKATGIAIGWTEGSFEEDPDHKDNGFTKGPCGVTEYHIEYLSELGIDRYSYASCIEIYKLYKDKHSGSKYEAIKSYKGIKENTYLIKKYESIRARVIKILKEAKWHKKQSYWNNKQ
;
A
#
# COMPACT_ATOMS: atom_id res chain seq x y z
N MET A 1 -75.96 -13.79 -78.81
CA MET A 1 -75.15 -12.88 -78.10
C MET A 1 -75.05 -13.34 -76.63
N GLU A 2 -74.59 -14.61 -76.39
CA GLU A 2 -74.59 -15.25 -75.03
C GLU A 2 -73.34 -16.13 -74.71
N GLN A 3 -72.19 -15.91 -75.33
CA GLN A 3 -71.02 -16.74 -75.10
C GLN A 3 -69.84 -15.97 -74.46
N HIS A 4 -70.07 -14.72 -74.04
CA HIS A 4 -68.98 -13.94 -73.48
C HIS A 4 -68.96 -13.85 -71.95
N ASP A 5 -70.06 -14.24 -71.29
CA ASP A 5 -70.16 -14.14 -69.83
C ASP A 5 -69.58 -15.36 -69.09
N ASP A 6 -69.54 -16.52 -69.75
CA ASP A 6 -69.05 -17.75 -69.12
C ASP A 6 -67.52 -17.81 -68.91
N ILE A 7 -66.73 -17.14 -69.73
CA ILE A 7 -65.27 -17.16 -69.62
C ILE A 7 -64.82 -16.27 -68.45
N ARG A 8 -65.58 -15.26 -68.07
CA ARG A 8 -65.26 -14.36 -66.97
C ARG A 8 -65.47 -15.04 -65.58
N SER A 9 -66.42 -15.95 -65.48
CA SER A 9 -66.71 -16.67 -64.22
C SER A 9 -65.63 -17.63 -63.83
N ASP A 10 -64.86 -18.22 -64.74
CA ASP A 10 -63.82 -19.19 -64.50
C ASP A 10 -62.45 -18.56 -64.35
N ILE A 11 -62.22 -17.39 -64.90
CA ILE A 11 -60.93 -16.67 -64.81
C ILE A 11 -60.72 -16.06 -63.39
N LEU A 12 -61.78 -15.59 -62.75
CA LEU A 12 -61.68 -14.96 -61.40
C LEU A 12 -61.24 -15.91 -60.30
N PRO A 13 -61.80 -17.10 -60.18
CA PRO A 13 -61.31 -18.09 -59.13
C PRO A 13 -59.90 -18.60 -59.46
N LEU A 14 -59.54 -18.71 -60.77
CA LEU A 14 -58.16 -19.14 -61.11
C LEU A 14 -57.14 -18.04 -60.76
N ALA A 15 -57.43 -16.77 -61.02
CA ALA A 15 -56.60 -15.61 -60.68
C ALA A 15 -56.44 -15.50 -59.15
N LEU A 16 -57.52 -15.72 -58.41
CA LEU A 16 -57.50 -15.68 -56.98
C LEU A 16 -56.63 -16.82 -56.39
N MET A 17 -56.73 -18.01 -56.96
CA MET A 17 -55.88 -19.14 -56.59
C MET A 17 -54.38 -18.87 -56.85
N PHE A 18 -54.04 -18.28 -57.97
CA PHE A 18 -52.69 -17.85 -58.31
C PHE A 18 -52.16 -16.84 -57.30
N ILE A 19 -52.94 -15.86 -56.89
CA ILE A 19 -52.56 -14.85 -55.87
C ILE A 19 -52.33 -15.51 -54.54
N ILE A 20 -53.19 -16.41 -54.10
CA ILE A 20 -53.04 -17.12 -52.83
C ILE A 20 -51.79 -18.00 -52.87
N VAL A 21 -51.56 -18.77 -53.93
CA VAL A 21 -50.40 -19.62 -54.10
C VAL A 21 -49.11 -18.79 -54.12
N PHE A 22 -49.10 -17.67 -54.84
CA PHE A 22 -47.98 -16.76 -54.87
C PHE A 22 -47.71 -16.16 -53.49
N TYR A 23 -48.74 -15.72 -52.75
CA TYR A 23 -48.58 -15.26 -51.37
C TYR A 23 -48.01 -16.33 -50.45
N LEU A 24 -48.52 -17.55 -50.50
CA LEU A 24 -48.08 -18.66 -49.67
C LEU A 24 -46.64 -19.10 -49.99
N ILE A 25 -46.24 -19.08 -51.26
CA ILE A 25 -44.92 -19.56 -51.67
C ILE A 25 -43.85 -18.49 -51.52
N PHE A 26 -44.15 -17.25 -51.82
CA PHE A 26 -43.14 -16.18 -51.92
C PHE A 26 -43.21 -15.14 -50.79
N ILE A 27 -44.39 -14.73 -50.38
CA ILE A 27 -44.54 -13.62 -49.41
C ILE A 27 -44.54 -14.15 -47.98
N LEU A 28 -45.32 -15.18 -47.72
CA LEU A 28 -45.42 -15.72 -46.36
C LEU A 28 -44.07 -16.27 -45.78
N PRO A 29 -43.27 -17.00 -46.55
CA PRO A 29 -41.95 -17.45 -46.07
C PRO A 29 -40.99 -16.28 -45.77
N VAL A 30 -41.02 -15.26 -46.63
CA VAL A 30 -40.17 -14.04 -46.39
C VAL A 30 -40.61 -13.30 -45.14
N GLN A 31 -41.92 -13.18 -44.90
CA GLN A 31 -42.43 -12.59 -43.66
C GLN A 31 -42.10 -13.38 -42.42
N LEU A 32 -42.17 -14.72 -42.49
CA LEU A 32 -41.78 -15.62 -41.40
C LEU A 32 -40.28 -15.58 -41.13
N LEU A 33 -39.45 -15.54 -42.19
CA LEU A 33 -38.00 -15.38 -42.07
C LEU A 33 -37.65 -14.02 -41.42
N ASN A 34 -38.28 -12.94 -41.82
CA ASN A 34 -38.05 -11.62 -41.23
C ASN A 34 -38.49 -11.56 -39.77
N LYS A 35 -39.65 -12.18 -39.43
CA LYS A 35 -40.05 -12.30 -38.00
C LYS A 35 -39.07 -13.13 -37.18
N ASN A 36 -38.58 -14.22 -37.75
CA ASN A 36 -37.60 -15.06 -37.06
C ASN A 36 -36.28 -14.32 -36.87
N LYS A 37 -35.82 -13.59 -37.88
CA LYS A 37 -34.61 -12.75 -37.77
C LYS A 37 -34.78 -11.66 -36.71
N ALA A 38 -35.90 -10.94 -36.71
CA ALA A 38 -36.19 -9.92 -35.69
C ALA A 38 -36.26 -10.52 -34.27
N TYR A 39 -36.80 -11.74 -34.14
CA TYR A 39 -36.84 -12.45 -32.87
C TYR A 39 -35.41 -12.84 -32.40
N GLN A 40 -34.53 -13.30 -33.28
CA GLN A 40 -33.14 -13.61 -32.98
C GLN A 40 -32.34 -12.35 -32.57
N GLU A 41 -32.56 -11.25 -33.28
CA GLU A 41 -31.95 -9.94 -32.93
C GLU A 41 -32.41 -9.46 -31.55
N LEU A 42 -33.69 -9.63 -31.22
CA LEU A 42 -34.23 -9.29 -29.89
C LEU A 42 -33.62 -10.18 -28.78
N LEU A 43 -33.46 -11.49 -29.06
CA LEU A 43 -32.86 -12.43 -28.13
C LEU A 43 -31.40 -12.04 -27.83
N GLN A 44 -30.64 -11.76 -28.88
CA GLN A 44 -29.25 -11.33 -28.76
C GLN A 44 -29.13 -9.97 -28.04
N ALA A 45 -30.04 -9.03 -28.31
CA ALA A 45 -30.07 -7.77 -27.58
C ALA A 45 -30.37 -7.97 -26.09
N LYS A 46 -31.28 -8.90 -25.76
CA LYS A 46 -31.61 -9.26 -24.39
C LYS A 46 -30.40 -9.90 -23.67
N GLU A 47 -29.72 -10.83 -24.30
CA GLU A 47 -28.50 -11.47 -23.73
C GLU A 47 -27.40 -10.43 -23.51
N THR A 48 -27.21 -9.54 -24.46
CA THR A 48 -26.26 -8.43 -24.35
C THR A 48 -26.61 -7.49 -23.19
N ALA A 49 -27.89 -7.16 -23.03
CA ALA A 49 -28.36 -6.33 -21.93
C ALA A 49 -28.14 -7.00 -20.57
N ILE A 50 -28.38 -8.30 -20.44
CA ILE A 50 -28.10 -9.08 -19.24
C ILE A 50 -26.59 -9.06 -18.94
N TYR A 51 -25.76 -9.30 -19.93
CA TYR A 51 -24.30 -9.26 -19.76
C TYR A 51 -23.81 -7.92 -19.23
N TYR A 52 -24.31 -6.81 -19.81
CA TYR A 52 -23.93 -5.47 -19.32
C TYR A 52 -24.47 -5.16 -17.92
N TYR A 53 -25.67 -5.64 -17.62
CA TYR A 53 -26.24 -5.49 -16.29
C TYR A 53 -25.41 -6.22 -15.22
N ASP A 54 -25.03 -7.48 -15.48
CA ASP A 54 -24.20 -8.26 -14.56
C ASP A 54 -22.80 -7.62 -14.40
N ARG A 55 -22.25 -7.10 -15.49
CA ARG A 55 -20.98 -6.39 -15.46
C ARG A 55 -21.06 -5.07 -14.66
N ALA A 56 -22.16 -4.35 -14.79
CA ALA A 56 -22.40 -3.13 -14.01
C ALA A 56 -22.48 -3.43 -12.51
N ASN A 57 -23.21 -4.48 -12.11
CA ASN A 57 -23.29 -4.91 -10.72
C ASN A 57 -21.91 -5.33 -10.18
N SER A 58 -21.12 -6.07 -10.96
CA SER A 58 -19.75 -6.46 -10.56
C SER A 58 -18.83 -5.24 -10.42
N LEU A 59 -19.02 -4.20 -11.24
CA LEU A 59 -18.28 -2.94 -11.09
C LEU A 59 -18.72 -2.18 -9.85
N GLU A 60 -20.02 -2.17 -9.55
CA GLU A 60 -20.55 -1.55 -8.31
C GLU A 60 -19.96 -2.21 -7.07
N ASP A 61 -19.93 -3.55 -7.00
CA ASP A 61 -19.29 -4.29 -5.91
C ASP A 61 -17.79 -3.95 -5.79
N SER A 62 -17.12 -3.78 -6.93
CA SER A 62 -15.72 -3.38 -6.98
C SER A 62 -15.50 -1.97 -6.46
N VAL A 63 -16.41 -1.04 -6.78
CA VAL A 63 -16.37 0.35 -6.29
C VAL A 63 -16.61 0.39 -4.78
N VAL A 64 -17.57 -0.39 -4.27
CA VAL A 64 -17.81 -0.50 -2.81
C VAL A 64 -16.56 -1.02 -2.11
N SER A 65 -15.95 -2.08 -2.63
CA SER A 65 -14.70 -2.64 -2.08
C SER A 65 -13.54 -1.65 -2.10
N LEU A 66 -13.42 -0.85 -3.17
CA LEU A 66 -12.42 0.22 -3.27
C LEU A 66 -12.67 1.35 -2.27
N ASN A 67 -13.92 1.75 -2.07
CA ASN A 67 -14.26 2.76 -1.08
C ASN A 67 -13.94 2.29 0.35
N ASP A 68 -14.28 1.04 0.69
CA ASP A 68 -13.88 0.44 1.97
C ASP A 68 -12.35 0.41 2.15
N TYR A 69 -11.62 0.17 1.08
CA TYR A 69 -10.16 0.22 1.10
C TYR A 69 -9.65 1.65 1.31
N ILE A 70 -10.22 2.64 0.62
CA ILE A 70 -9.89 4.07 0.78
C ILE A 70 -10.15 4.52 2.21
N ASP A 71 -11.31 4.19 2.79
CA ASP A 71 -11.66 4.56 4.17
C ASP A 71 -10.68 3.95 5.18
N LYS A 72 -10.24 2.72 4.96
CA LYS A 72 -9.17 2.10 5.76
C LYS A 72 -7.84 2.84 5.61
N GLN A 73 -7.47 3.25 4.40
CA GLN A 73 -6.25 4.02 4.16
C GLN A 73 -6.34 5.41 4.82
N ASP A 74 -7.47 6.08 4.72
CA ASP A 74 -7.70 7.39 5.34
C ASP A 74 -7.63 7.29 6.87
N SER A 75 -8.21 6.26 7.47
CA SER A 75 -8.08 6.01 8.91
C SER A 75 -6.63 5.77 9.34
N ILE A 76 -5.84 5.08 8.51
CA ILE A 76 -4.41 4.90 8.72
C ILE A 76 -3.67 6.23 8.55
N ILE A 77 -3.98 7.01 7.53
CA ILE A 77 -3.40 8.34 7.29
C ILE A 77 -3.70 9.27 8.46
N ILE A 78 -4.94 9.32 8.93
CA ILE A 78 -5.34 10.11 10.10
C ILE A 78 -4.60 9.63 11.36
N SER A 79 -4.50 8.32 11.56
CA SER A 79 -3.72 7.74 12.65
C SER A 79 -2.23 8.08 12.55
N LEU A 80 -1.68 8.07 11.33
CA LEU A 80 -0.30 8.46 11.07
C LEU A 80 -0.11 9.97 11.19
N GLN A 81 -1.05 10.80 10.74
CA GLN A 81 -1.03 12.25 10.91
C GLN A 81 -1.14 12.64 12.39
N ASN A 82 -2.00 11.99 13.15
CA ASN A 82 -2.08 12.17 14.60
C ASN A 82 -0.80 11.72 15.31
N LYS A 83 -0.09 10.73 14.78
CA LYS A 83 1.24 10.33 15.24
C LYS A 83 2.35 11.25 14.69
N LEU A 84 2.19 11.83 13.50
CA LEU A 84 3.13 12.79 12.86
C LEU A 84 3.05 14.20 13.47
N ASN A 85 1.94 14.53 14.12
CA ASN A 85 1.88 15.65 15.06
C ASN A 85 2.67 15.37 16.36
N ASP A 86 3.20 14.13 16.52
CA ASP A 86 4.26 13.81 17.46
C ASP A 86 5.60 14.22 16.82
N PRO A 87 6.21 15.35 17.24
CA PRO A 87 7.47 15.86 16.67
C PRO A 87 8.60 14.83 16.78
N GLU A 88 8.50 13.86 17.71
CA GLU A 88 9.46 12.79 17.88
C GLU A 88 9.42 11.79 16.71
N LEU A 89 8.23 11.49 16.17
CA LEU A 89 8.10 10.55 15.05
C LEU A 89 8.65 11.11 13.74
N ALA A 90 8.45 12.40 13.46
CA ALA A 90 9.01 13.06 12.28
C ALA A 90 10.55 13.03 12.32
N LYS A 91 11.15 13.30 13.48
CA LYS A 91 12.59 13.17 13.71
C LYS A 91 13.07 11.74 13.50
N LEU A 92 12.33 10.75 14.00
CA LEU A 92 12.66 9.32 13.87
C LEU A 92 12.69 8.86 12.41
N ILE A 93 11.75 9.33 11.57
CA ILE A 93 11.71 9.00 10.13
C ILE A 93 12.94 9.58 9.43
N LYS A 94 13.30 10.84 9.71
CA LYS A 94 14.50 11.47 9.16
C LYS A 94 15.76 10.67 9.55
N ILE A 95 15.94 10.38 10.82
CA ILE A 95 17.08 9.63 11.34
C ILE A 95 17.18 8.23 10.71
N LYS A 96 16.05 7.54 10.53
CA LYS A 96 16.03 6.23 9.87
C LYS A 96 16.61 6.27 8.46
N ASP A 97 16.34 7.34 7.71
CA ASP A 97 16.83 7.47 6.33
C ASP A 97 18.34 7.78 6.29
N ASP A 98 18.86 8.45 7.30
CA ASP A 98 20.31 8.70 7.48
C ASP A 98 21.07 7.41 7.84
N LEU A 99 20.40 6.44 8.43
CA LEU A 99 20.97 5.14 8.81
C LEU A 99 20.84 4.07 7.70
N ARG A 100 20.93 4.45 6.42
CA ARG A 100 20.95 3.49 5.31
C ARG A 100 22.15 2.55 5.44
N GLY A 101 21.91 1.27 5.15
CA GLY A 101 22.94 0.22 5.27
C GLY A 101 22.93 -0.53 6.60
N TYR A 102 22.44 0.05 7.67
CA TYR A 102 22.34 -0.66 8.95
C TYR A 102 21.11 -1.58 9.01
N SER A 103 21.23 -2.69 9.72
CA SER A 103 20.13 -3.61 10.00
C SER A 103 19.02 -2.95 10.84
N LEU A 104 17.84 -3.56 10.88
CA LEU A 104 16.73 -3.05 11.69
C LEU A 104 17.09 -2.99 13.19
N ASP A 105 17.82 -3.98 13.70
CA ASP A 105 18.27 -4.05 15.08
C ASP A 105 19.25 -2.94 15.42
N GLU A 106 20.23 -2.71 14.55
CA GLU A 106 21.21 -1.63 14.67
C GLU A 106 20.55 -0.25 14.62
N LYS A 107 19.67 -0.02 13.66
CA LYS A 107 18.89 1.24 13.57
C LYS A 107 18.12 1.52 14.85
N ALA A 108 17.38 0.51 15.33
CA ALA A 108 16.61 0.65 16.55
C ALA A 108 17.49 0.92 17.78
N THR A 109 18.67 0.32 17.82
CA THR A 109 19.65 0.53 18.87
C THR A 109 20.22 1.95 18.85
N GLY A 110 20.70 2.42 17.69
CA GLY A 110 21.24 3.77 17.55
C GLY A 110 20.21 4.85 17.85
N ILE A 111 18.99 4.69 17.33
CA ILE A 111 17.88 5.61 17.59
C ILE A 111 17.52 5.64 19.09
N ALA A 112 17.44 4.48 19.73
CA ALA A 112 17.11 4.39 21.15
C ALA A 112 18.20 5.02 22.05
N ILE A 113 19.47 4.86 21.69
CA ILE A 113 20.58 5.51 22.37
C ILE A 113 20.45 7.04 22.22
N GLY A 114 20.37 7.54 21.01
CA GLY A 114 20.25 8.98 20.78
C GLY A 114 19.01 9.60 21.43
N TRP A 115 17.88 8.86 21.43
CA TRP A 115 16.68 9.31 22.15
C TRP A 115 16.91 9.41 23.66
N THR A 116 17.57 8.43 24.24
CA THR A 116 17.83 8.44 25.69
C THR A 116 18.92 9.42 26.11
N GLU A 117 19.84 9.81 25.22
CA GLU A 117 20.89 10.78 25.48
C GLU A 117 20.43 12.22 25.24
N GLY A 118 19.77 12.47 24.12
CA GLY A 118 19.54 13.83 23.65
C GLY A 118 18.12 14.15 23.18
N SER A 119 17.11 13.30 23.42
CA SER A 119 15.73 13.55 23.03
C SER A 119 15.58 13.94 21.54
N PHE A 120 16.41 13.36 20.67
CA PHE A 120 16.51 13.67 19.22
C PHE A 120 17.07 15.05 18.86
N GLU A 121 17.74 15.72 19.75
CA GLU A 121 18.52 16.91 19.42
C GLU A 121 19.80 16.53 18.68
N GLU A 122 20.26 17.38 17.76
CA GLU A 122 21.49 17.12 17.00
C GLU A 122 22.74 17.31 17.87
N ASP A 123 22.70 18.27 18.76
CA ASP A 123 23.78 18.49 19.74
C ASP A 123 23.15 18.90 21.10
N PRO A 124 22.62 17.92 21.85
CA PRO A 124 21.99 18.18 23.14
C PRO A 124 23.01 18.63 24.19
N ASP A 125 22.57 19.43 25.16
CA ASP A 125 23.36 19.74 26.33
C ASP A 125 23.45 18.50 27.24
N HIS A 126 24.59 17.80 27.18
CA HIS A 126 24.85 16.60 27.97
C HIS A 126 25.17 16.88 29.44
N LYS A 127 25.10 18.11 29.90
CA LYS A 127 25.36 18.50 31.31
C LYS A 127 26.74 18.09 31.84
N ASP A 128 27.69 17.89 30.96
CA ASP A 128 29.05 17.44 31.28
C ASP A 128 30.13 18.49 30.91
N ASN A 129 29.72 19.77 30.85
CA ASN A 129 30.57 20.92 30.47
C ASN A 129 31.15 20.81 29.05
N GLY A 130 30.40 20.17 28.12
CA GLY A 130 30.78 20.03 26.72
C GLY A 130 31.79 18.93 26.42
N PHE A 131 32.01 18.00 27.34
CA PHE A 131 32.87 16.84 27.13
C PHE A 131 32.30 15.89 26.09
N THR A 132 30.99 15.75 26.01
CA THR A 132 30.33 14.93 25.01
C THR A 132 29.60 15.79 23.99
N LYS A 133 29.54 15.34 22.74
CA LYS A 133 28.93 16.04 21.63
C LYS A 133 28.04 15.13 20.79
N GLY A 134 27.08 15.74 20.11
CA GLY A 134 26.17 15.06 19.21
C GLY A 134 25.09 14.23 19.92
N PRO A 135 24.14 13.65 19.16
CA PRO A 135 22.97 12.97 19.70
C PRO A 135 23.32 11.75 20.55
N CYS A 136 24.54 11.27 20.44
CA CYS A 136 25.01 10.05 21.06
C CYS A 136 25.94 10.28 22.26
N GLY A 137 26.18 11.51 22.64
CA GLY A 137 27.12 11.81 23.72
C GLY A 137 28.54 11.30 23.40
N VAL A 138 29.05 11.61 22.20
CA VAL A 138 30.37 11.15 21.75
C VAL A 138 31.47 11.92 22.50
N THR A 139 32.31 11.21 23.23
CA THR A 139 33.49 11.76 23.89
C THR A 139 34.66 11.88 22.92
N GLU A 140 35.66 12.70 23.25
CA GLU A 140 36.88 12.82 22.47
C GLU A 140 37.58 11.48 22.26
N TYR A 141 37.48 10.57 23.20
CA TYR A 141 38.04 9.22 23.10
C TYR A 141 37.51 8.39 21.93
N HIS A 142 36.28 8.67 21.44
CA HIS A 142 35.70 7.95 20.33
C HIS A 142 35.88 8.65 18.97
N ILE A 143 36.40 9.90 18.94
CA ILE A 143 36.48 10.69 17.71
C ILE A 143 37.43 10.03 16.70
N GLU A 144 38.59 9.55 17.12
CA GLU A 144 39.57 8.89 16.27
C GLU A 144 38.95 7.65 15.62
N TYR A 145 38.33 6.78 16.42
CA TYR A 145 37.65 5.59 15.96
C TYR A 145 36.54 5.90 14.94
N LEU A 146 35.70 6.88 15.21
CA LEU A 146 34.64 7.28 14.27
C LEU A 146 35.20 7.91 12.98
N SER A 147 36.28 8.67 13.09
CA SER A 147 36.98 9.29 11.95
C SER A 147 37.56 8.24 11.01
N GLU A 148 38.14 7.18 11.54
CA GLU A 148 38.64 6.03 10.75
C GLU A 148 37.51 5.34 9.96
N LEU A 149 36.29 5.34 10.51
CA LEU A 149 35.10 4.80 9.86
C LEU A 149 34.41 5.81 8.91
N GLY A 150 34.87 7.05 8.83
CA GLY A 150 34.26 8.12 8.06
C GLY A 150 32.89 8.54 8.62
N ILE A 151 32.68 8.40 9.93
CA ILE A 151 31.41 8.68 10.60
C ILE A 151 31.51 9.98 11.39
N ASP A 152 30.56 10.90 11.10
CA ASP A 152 30.42 12.12 11.85
C ASP A 152 29.86 11.85 13.25
N ARG A 153 30.50 12.44 14.27
CA ARG A 153 30.04 12.32 15.67
C ARG A 153 28.64 12.90 15.93
N TYR A 154 28.17 13.79 15.05
CA TYR A 154 26.81 14.36 15.11
C TYR A 154 25.76 13.49 14.41
N SER A 155 26.16 12.37 13.85
CA SER A 155 25.24 11.42 13.21
C SER A 155 24.77 10.33 14.19
N TYR A 156 23.57 9.79 13.94
CA TYR A 156 23.08 8.61 14.70
C TYR A 156 23.85 7.32 14.37
N ALA A 157 24.64 7.30 13.30
CA ALA A 157 25.55 6.22 13.01
C ALA A 157 26.63 6.10 14.08
N SER A 158 27.06 7.20 14.68
CA SER A 158 28.02 7.18 15.80
C SER A 158 27.50 6.40 16.99
N CYS A 159 26.19 6.49 17.32
CA CYS A 159 25.58 5.68 18.37
C CYS A 159 25.72 4.18 18.11
N ILE A 160 25.54 3.77 16.84
CA ILE A 160 25.61 2.35 16.46
C ILE A 160 27.03 1.85 16.56
N GLU A 161 27.99 2.59 16.03
CA GLU A 161 29.38 2.11 15.99
C GLU A 161 30.03 2.11 17.37
N ILE A 162 29.77 3.12 18.19
CA ILE A 162 30.24 3.11 19.59
C ILE A 162 29.58 1.96 20.38
N TYR A 163 28.29 1.70 20.15
CA TYR A 163 27.61 0.56 20.77
C TYR A 163 28.24 -0.76 20.33
N LYS A 164 28.58 -0.93 19.04
CA LYS A 164 29.29 -2.11 18.54
C LYS A 164 30.63 -2.29 19.22
N LEU A 165 31.41 -1.22 19.33
CA LEU A 165 32.70 -1.23 20.04
C LEU A 165 32.56 -1.77 21.46
N TYR A 166 31.56 -1.29 22.24
CA TYR A 166 31.29 -1.78 23.56
C TYR A 166 30.78 -3.21 23.58
N LYS A 167 29.94 -3.58 22.62
CA LYS A 167 29.42 -4.94 22.50
C LYS A 167 30.54 -5.95 22.25
N ASP A 168 31.48 -5.63 21.38
CA ASP A 168 32.63 -6.47 21.09
C ASP A 168 33.54 -6.59 22.33
N LYS A 169 33.77 -5.49 23.05
CA LYS A 169 34.50 -5.47 24.32
C LYS A 169 33.87 -6.38 25.39
N HIS A 170 32.56 -6.56 25.38
CA HIS A 170 31.79 -7.38 26.30
C HIS A 170 31.35 -8.73 25.71
N SER A 171 32.10 -9.29 24.78
CA SER A 171 31.87 -10.61 24.19
C SER A 171 30.45 -10.80 23.64
N GLY A 172 29.88 -9.75 23.07
CA GLY A 172 28.55 -9.75 22.42
C GLY A 172 27.38 -9.48 23.37
N SER A 173 27.58 -9.26 24.65
CA SER A 173 26.52 -8.94 25.61
C SER A 173 25.91 -7.57 25.33
N LYS A 174 24.64 -7.56 24.89
CA LYS A 174 23.89 -6.32 24.64
C LYS A 174 23.66 -5.51 25.91
N TYR A 175 23.41 -6.19 27.02
CA TYR A 175 23.15 -5.56 28.31
C TYR A 175 24.40 -4.84 28.81
N GLU A 176 25.56 -5.54 28.88
CA GLU A 176 26.80 -4.95 29.32
C GLU A 176 27.31 -3.85 28.37
N ALA A 177 27.06 -3.99 27.07
CA ALA A 177 27.37 -2.94 26.10
C ALA A 177 26.64 -1.65 26.41
N ILE A 178 25.31 -1.69 26.62
CA ILE A 178 24.51 -0.51 26.96
C ILE A 178 24.88 0.06 28.31
N LYS A 179 25.15 -0.80 29.28
CA LYS A 179 25.58 -0.38 30.59
C LYS A 179 26.90 0.39 30.53
N SER A 180 27.88 -0.13 29.79
CA SER A 180 29.17 0.56 29.58
C SER A 180 29.03 1.83 28.76
N TYR A 181 28.21 1.79 27.71
CA TYR A 181 27.92 2.98 26.90
C TYR A 181 27.38 4.15 27.74
N LYS A 182 26.45 3.85 28.63
CA LYS A 182 25.82 4.84 29.52
C LYS A 182 26.64 5.19 30.75
N GLY A 183 27.80 4.58 30.98
CA GLY A 183 28.59 4.78 32.20
C GLY A 183 27.86 4.34 33.48
N ILE A 184 26.90 3.42 33.37
CA ILE A 184 26.01 3.04 34.46
C ILE A 184 26.56 1.85 35.18
N LYS A 185 26.81 1.97 36.47
CA LYS A 185 27.27 0.82 37.27
C LYS A 185 26.14 -0.16 37.64
N GLU A 186 24.94 0.31 38.01
CA GLU A 186 23.82 -0.56 38.47
C GLU A 186 22.42 0.01 38.23
N ASN A 187 22.20 0.93 37.29
CA ASN A 187 20.90 1.56 37.16
C ASN A 187 19.97 0.79 36.23
N THR A 188 19.20 -0.12 36.80
CA THR A 188 18.20 -0.91 36.07
C THR A 188 17.07 -0.06 35.42
N TYR A 189 16.78 1.13 35.93
CA TYR A 189 15.76 2.02 35.40
C TYR A 189 16.14 2.56 34.02
N LEU A 190 17.35 3.08 33.86
CA LEU A 190 17.81 3.63 32.56
C LEU A 190 17.93 2.54 31.51
N ILE A 191 18.34 1.32 31.87
CA ILE A 191 18.37 0.20 30.93
C ILE A 191 16.97 -0.22 30.54
N LYS A 192 16.02 -0.29 31.46
CA LYS A 192 14.61 -0.57 31.14
C LYS A 192 14.00 0.50 30.26
N LYS A 193 14.30 1.77 30.52
CA LYS A 193 13.87 2.90 29.67
C LYS A 193 14.41 2.75 28.26
N TYR A 194 15.70 2.46 28.11
CA TYR A 194 16.32 2.21 26.80
C TYR A 194 15.64 1.04 26.05
N GLU A 195 15.45 -0.10 26.72
CA GLU A 195 14.82 -1.28 26.10
C GLU A 195 13.38 -1.00 25.69
N SER A 196 12.61 -0.25 26.49
CA SER A 196 11.26 0.17 26.15
C SER A 196 11.23 1.06 24.90
N ILE A 197 12.12 2.04 24.82
CA ILE A 197 12.25 2.92 23.65
C ILE A 197 12.68 2.11 22.44
N ARG A 198 13.68 1.24 22.58
CA ARG A 198 14.15 0.38 21.49
C ARG A 198 13.04 -0.51 20.95
N ALA A 199 12.22 -1.12 21.81
CA ALA A 199 11.08 -1.94 21.41
C ALA A 199 10.04 -1.11 20.64
N ARG A 200 9.73 0.12 21.10
CA ARG A 200 8.84 1.07 20.41
C ARG A 200 9.38 1.42 19.03
N VAL A 201 10.68 1.73 18.92
CA VAL A 201 11.34 2.05 17.64
C VAL A 201 11.28 0.87 16.68
N ILE A 202 11.55 -0.36 17.12
CA ILE A 202 11.44 -1.56 16.29
C ILE A 202 10.02 -1.70 15.72
N LYS A 203 9.00 -1.51 16.55
CA LYS A 203 7.60 -1.58 16.12
C LYS A 203 7.32 -0.56 15.00
N ILE A 204 7.68 0.69 15.21
CA ILE A 204 7.49 1.78 14.23
C ILE A 204 8.23 1.49 12.92
N LEU A 205 9.51 1.05 12.99
CA LEU A 205 10.31 0.75 11.81
C LEU A 205 9.79 -0.46 11.02
N LYS A 206 9.19 -1.46 11.69
CA LYS A 206 8.54 -2.60 11.04
C LYS A 206 7.26 -2.17 10.33
N GLU A 207 6.42 -1.39 10.97
CA GLU A 207 5.18 -0.86 10.38
C GLU A 207 5.48 -0.01 9.13
N ALA A 208 6.45 0.89 9.20
CA ALA A 208 6.88 1.70 8.05
C ALA A 208 7.42 0.85 6.88
N LYS A 209 8.08 -0.28 7.15
CA LYS A 209 8.56 -1.22 6.11
C LYS A 209 7.41 -1.98 5.46
N TRP A 210 6.38 -2.32 6.22
CA TRP A 210 5.22 -3.05 5.73
C TRP A 210 4.41 -2.19 4.74
N HIS A 211 4.18 -0.92 5.06
CA HIS A 211 3.48 0.03 4.16
C HIS A 211 4.23 0.24 2.83
N LYS A 212 5.56 0.33 2.84
CA LYS A 212 6.36 0.41 1.60
C LYS A 212 6.19 -0.83 0.71
N LYS A 213 6.03 -2.01 1.29
CA LYS A 213 5.85 -3.27 0.56
C LYS A 213 4.45 -3.35 -0.07
N GLN A 214 3.41 -2.92 0.63
CA GLN A 214 2.04 -2.87 0.10
C GLN A 214 1.91 -1.87 -1.06
N SER A 215 2.44 -0.65 -0.95
CA SER A 215 2.40 0.32 -2.03
C SER A 215 3.12 -0.17 -3.30
N TYR A 216 4.18 -0.95 -3.17
CA TYR A 216 4.89 -1.56 -4.30
C TYR A 216 4.03 -2.61 -5.03
N TRP A 217 3.26 -3.43 -4.31
CA TRP A 217 2.38 -4.45 -4.90
C TRP A 217 1.15 -3.82 -5.55
N ASN A 218 0.56 -2.80 -4.95
CA ASN A 218 -0.60 -2.10 -5.49
C ASN A 218 -0.30 -1.30 -6.77
N ASN A 219 0.95 -0.87 -6.97
CA ASN A 219 1.38 -0.18 -8.19
C ASN A 219 1.78 -1.14 -9.33
N LYS A 220 1.74 -2.46 -9.11
CA LYS A 220 2.05 -3.48 -10.12
C LYS A 220 0.83 -4.23 -10.65
N GLN A 221 -0.35 -3.97 -10.12
CA GLN A 221 -1.63 -4.44 -10.65
C GLN A 221 -2.28 -3.37 -11.51
#